data_a8db43a3669bc58bbe25cf8915522aa0
#
_entry.id   a8db43a3669bc58bbe25cf8915522aa0
#
_cell.length_a   1.000
_cell.length_b   1.000
_cell.length_c   1.000
_cell.angle_alpha   90.00
_cell.angle_beta   90.00
_cell.angle_gamma   90.00
#
_symmetry.space_group_name_H-M   'P 1'
#
loop_
_entity.id
_entity.type
_entity.pdbx_description
1 polymer ?
#
loop_
_entity_poly.entity_id
_entity_poly.type
_entity_poly.pdbx_seq_one_letter_code
_entity_poly.pdbx_strand_id
1 'polypeptide(L)'
;AGLAAGGALNPEQAKKFIQQTFEATPLSGLVRHELRSAKTGEIDKIGVGRRLLRKKTENTDDGYRSGVKHGKLEYACTPVRLPWEITEETLRENIEGSNYETIVTNLMTRQIGCDREDLCLNGDERYAKVKEFSSSETYAIGDLVAYNKKVYQYTASHAAGAFDAGEATELGTVDDADFLKVNDGWVKQFKEGGHVVDVSGINSGAMVLDVFYKGLRAVPDKFNNGSLRWLMSPH
;
A
#
# COMPACT_ATOMS: atom_id res chain seq x y z
N ALA A 1 -4.57 14.42 34.63
CA ALA A 1 -5.59 15.28 34.05
C ALA A 1 -5.62 15.00 32.56
N GLY A 2 -6.72 14.36 32.10
CA GLY A 2 -6.82 13.96 30.71
C GLY A 2 -6.73 15.15 29.78
N LEU A 3 -6.03 14.96 28.66
CA LEU A 3 -6.09 15.87 27.53
C LEU A 3 -7.56 16.05 27.16
N ALA A 4 -8.09 17.20 27.56
CA ALA A 4 -9.41 17.64 27.16
C ALA A 4 -9.45 17.66 25.61
N ALA A 5 -10.61 17.45 25.05
CA ALA A 5 -10.94 17.34 23.63
C ALA A 5 -10.51 18.56 22.75
N GLY A 6 -9.26 18.98 22.85
CA GLY A 6 -8.66 20.12 22.15
C GLY A 6 -7.55 19.76 21.15
N GLY A 7 -7.29 18.46 20.92
CA GLY A 7 -6.21 18.05 20.05
C GLY A 7 -6.53 17.99 18.55
N ALA A 8 -7.65 18.54 18.10
CA ALA A 8 -7.92 18.67 16.66
C ALA A 8 -7.15 19.88 16.12
N LEU A 9 -6.21 19.62 15.20
CA LEU A 9 -5.51 20.66 14.48
C LEU A 9 -6.50 21.59 13.77
N ASN A 10 -6.22 22.89 13.82
CA ASN A 10 -6.88 23.88 12.99
C ASN A 10 -6.77 23.48 11.51
N PRO A 11 -7.76 23.70 10.63
CA PRO A 11 -7.70 23.30 9.21
C PRO A 11 -6.43 23.78 8.49
N GLU A 12 -5.91 24.95 8.82
CA GLU A 12 -4.66 25.46 8.26
C GLU A 12 -3.43 24.73 8.78
N GLN A 13 -3.41 24.40 10.07
CA GLN A 13 -2.34 23.62 10.70
C GLN A 13 -2.35 22.18 10.16
N ALA A 14 -3.52 21.59 10.03
CA ALA A 14 -3.69 20.27 9.43
C ALA A 14 -3.19 20.24 7.96
N LYS A 15 -3.52 21.26 7.18
CA LYS A 15 -3.05 21.39 5.81
C LYS A 15 -1.54 21.52 5.71
N LYS A 16 -0.93 22.34 6.57
CA LYS A 16 0.53 22.51 6.64
C LYS A 16 1.23 21.22 7.07
N PHE A 17 0.70 20.54 8.08
CA PHE A 17 1.21 19.26 8.55
C PHE A 17 1.17 18.19 7.45
N ILE A 18 0.04 18.07 6.75
CA ILE A 18 -0.11 17.16 5.62
C ILE A 18 0.91 17.47 4.53
N GLN A 19 1.10 18.75 4.20
CA GLN A 19 2.08 19.17 3.20
C GLN A 19 3.51 18.78 3.60
N GLN A 20 3.92 19.04 4.84
CA GLN A 20 5.24 18.65 5.37
C GLN A 20 5.45 17.14 5.31
N THR A 21 4.42 16.36 5.62
CA THR A 21 4.47 14.89 5.54
C THR A 21 4.70 14.42 4.11
N PHE A 22 4.05 15.02 3.11
CA PHE A 22 4.26 14.67 1.71
C PHE A 22 5.65 15.05 1.20
N GLU A 23 6.21 16.15 1.65
CA GLU A 23 7.56 16.59 1.27
C GLU A 23 8.65 15.68 1.85
N ALA A 24 8.38 15.03 2.98
CA ALA A 24 9.34 14.13 3.64
C ALA A 24 9.52 12.77 2.93
N THR A 25 8.59 12.38 2.07
CA THR A 25 8.56 11.04 1.45
C THR A 25 8.61 11.13 -0.07
N PRO A 26 9.67 10.58 -0.71
CA PRO A 26 9.89 10.73 -2.15
C PRO A 26 8.84 10.03 -3.00
N LEU A 27 8.32 8.88 -2.56
CA LEU A 27 7.29 8.14 -3.31
C LEU A 27 5.95 8.86 -3.28
N SER A 28 5.56 9.39 -2.14
CA SER A 28 4.35 10.19 -1.98
C SER A 28 4.31 11.40 -2.92
N GLY A 29 5.45 12.03 -3.16
CA GLY A 29 5.54 13.15 -4.10
C GLY A 29 5.35 12.76 -5.58
N LEU A 30 5.50 11.49 -5.93
CA LEU A 30 5.37 10.99 -7.30
C LEU A 30 3.97 10.50 -7.65
N VAL A 31 3.10 10.25 -6.66
CA VAL A 31 1.75 9.76 -6.88
C VAL A 31 0.73 10.88 -6.84
N ARG A 32 -0.38 10.67 -7.55
CA ARG A 32 -1.49 11.60 -7.53
C ARG A 32 -2.25 11.50 -6.21
N HIS A 33 -2.46 12.63 -5.56
CA HIS A 33 -3.27 12.75 -4.36
C HIS A 33 -4.65 13.31 -4.68
N GLU A 34 -5.69 12.66 -4.18
CA GLU A 34 -7.07 13.18 -4.22
C GLU A 34 -7.59 13.40 -2.80
N LEU A 35 -7.87 14.64 -2.47
CA LEU A 35 -8.49 15.00 -1.19
C LEU A 35 -10.00 14.85 -1.31
N ARG A 36 -10.60 14.06 -0.43
CA ARG A 36 -12.04 13.82 -0.35
C ARG A 36 -12.58 14.25 1.00
N SER A 37 -13.77 14.82 0.99
CA SER A 37 -14.45 15.22 2.24
C SER A 37 -15.25 14.08 2.89
N ALA A 38 -15.65 13.08 2.11
CA ALA A 38 -16.37 11.90 2.60
C ALA A 38 -15.42 10.76 2.90
N LYS A 39 -15.69 10.00 3.97
CA LYS A 39 -14.89 8.83 4.37
C LYS A 39 -15.01 7.66 3.41
N THR A 40 -16.15 7.54 2.74
CA THR A 40 -16.42 6.48 1.76
C THR A 40 -17.07 7.10 0.53
N GLY A 41 -16.88 6.48 -0.62
CA GLY A 41 -17.48 6.93 -1.86
C GLY A 41 -17.01 6.15 -3.07
N GLU A 42 -17.45 6.61 -4.23
CA GLU A 42 -17.11 6.03 -5.51
C GLU A 42 -16.38 7.05 -6.38
N ILE A 43 -15.44 6.57 -7.17
CA ILE A 43 -14.74 7.34 -8.20
C ILE A 43 -15.11 6.75 -9.54
N ASP A 44 -15.80 7.51 -10.37
CA ASP A 44 -16.14 7.07 -11.70
C ASP A 44 -14.91 7.05 -12.61
N LYS A 45 -14.72 5.94 -13.31
CA LYS A 45 -13.70 5.77 -14.34
C LYS A 45 -14.38 5.76 -15.70
N ILE A 46 -13.96 6.64 -16.59
CA ILE A 46 -14.40 6.66 -17.98
C ILE A 46 -13.24 6.23 -18.85
N GLY A 47 -13.44 5.20 -19.62
CA GLY A 47 -12.44 4.66 -20.51
C GLY A 47 -12.98 4.38 -21.90
N VAL A 48 -12.09 4.42 -22.86
CA VAL A 48 -12.39 4.03 -24.25
C VAL A 48 -11.77 2.66 -24.46
N GLY A 49 -12.53 1.76 -25.08
CA GLY A 49 -12.04 0.42 -25.41
C GLY A 49 -10.84 0.44 -26.37
N ARG A 50 -10.46 -0.74 -26.85
CA ARG A 50 -9.41 -0.87 -27.86
C ARG A 50 -9.85 -0.15 -29.16
N ARG A 51 -8.98 -0.04 -30.10
CA ARG A 51 -9.15 0.56 -31.44
C ARG A 51 -10.62 0.75 -31.88
N LEU A 52 -11.05 1.99 -32.01
CA LEU A 52 -12.44 2.34 -32.37
C LEU A 52 -12.57 2.62 -33.88
N LEU A 53 -11.48 2.98 -34.55
CA LEU A 53 -11.50 3.29 -35.97
C LEU A 53 -11.67 2.02 -36.81
N ARG A 54 -12.61 2.09 -37.74
CA ARG A 54 -12.83 1.08 -38.77
C ARG A 54 -12.83 1.73 -40.15
N LYS A 55 -12.49 0.96 -41.17
CA LYS A 55 -12.60 1.42 -42.55
C LYS A 55 -14.08 1.61 -42.87
N LYS A 56 -14.45 2.80 -43.32
CA LYS A 56 -15.78 3.07 -43.84
C LYS A 56 -15.86 2.60 -45.30
N THR A 57 -16.94 1.88 -45.64
CA THR A 57 -17.31 1.57 -47.02
C THR A 57 -18.40 2.56 -47.43
N GLU A 58 -18.30 3.14 -48.59
CA GLU A 58 -19.27 4.11 -49.08
C GLU A 58 -20.64 3.44 -49.24
N ASN A 59 -21.68 4.13 -48.86
CA ASN A 59 -23.07 3.69 -48.95
C ASN A 59 -23.48 2.44 -48.08
N THR A 60 -22.67 2.06 -47.12
CA THR A 60 -23.00 0.91 -46.24
C THR A 60 -22.85 1.29 -44.78
N ASP A 61 -23.91 1.15 -43.98
CA ASP A 61 -23.82 1.17 -42.52
C ASP A 61 -23.67 -0.26 -42.01
N ASP A 62 -22.52 -0.60 -41.43
CA ASP A 62 -22.24 -1.92 -40.84
C ASP A 62 -22.83 -2.10 -39.44
N GLY A 63 -23.63 -1.12 -38.98
CA GLY A 63 -24.25 -1.13 -37.65
C GLY A 63 -23.27 -0.94 -36.50
N TYR A 64 -21.96 -0.67 -36.79
CA TYR A 64 -20.98 -0.49 -35.73
C TYR A 64 -21.21 0.81 -34.95
N ARG A 65 -21.41 0.65 -33.68
CA ARG A 65 -21.48 1.76 -32.72
C ARG A 65 -20.46 1.50 -31.60
N SER A 66 -19.57 2.44 -31.39
CA SER A 66 -18.61 2.39 -30.31
C SER A 66 -19.07 3.27 -29.16
N GLY A 67 -18.91 2.76 -27.95
CA GLY A 67 -19.29 3.47 -26.73
C GLY A 67 -18.10 3.63 -25.77
N VAL A 68 -18.32 4.46 -24.78
CA VAL A 68 -17.42 4.65 -23.64
C VAL A 68 -17.71 3.56 -22.63
N LYS A 69 -16.65 3.02 -22.02
CA LYS A 69 -16.79 2.09 -20.89
C LYS A 69 -16.75 2.89 -19.60
N HIS A 70 -17.74 2.68 -18.77
CA HIS A 70 -17.81 3.21 -17.43
C HIS A 70 -17.35 2.12 -16.44
N GLY A 71 -16.57 2.52 -15.48
CA GLY A 71 -16.17 1.69 -14.35
C GLY A 71 -16.21 2.52 -13.08
N LYS A 72 -16.37 1.87 -11.96
CA LYS A 72 -16.36 2.50 -10.63
C LYS A 72 -15.19 1.97 -9.84
N LEU A 73 -14.61 2.83 -9.01
CA LEU A 73 -13.64 2.49 -7.99
C LEU A 73 -14.21 2.94 -6.66
N GLU A 74 -14.51 2.01 -5.78
CA GLU A 74 -14.94 2.31 -4.43
C GLU A 74 -13.72 2.62 -3.56
N TYR A 75 -13.87 3.58 -2.66
CA TYR A 75 -12.85 3.91 -1.67
C TYR A 75 -13.46 3.99 -0.28
N ALA A 76 -12.69 3.55 0.71
CA ALA A 76 -12.99 3.69 2.12
C ALA A 76 -11.73 4.19 2.84
N CYS A 77 -11.87 5.26 3.60
CA CYS A 77 -10.77 5.86 4.35
C CYS A 77 -10.77 5.34 5.78
N THR A 78 -9.69 4.70 6.18
CA THR A 78 -9.48 4.25 7.55
C THR A 78 -8.67 5.31 8.31
N PRO A 79 -9.16 5.83 9.45
CA PRO A 79 -8.41 6.79 10.24
C PRO A 79 -7.23 6.11 10.93
N VAL A 80 -6.07 6.71 10.81
CA VAL A 80 -4.86 6.32 11.54
C VAL A 80 -4.45 7.46 12.47
N ARG A 81 -3.77 7.15 13.58
CA ARG A 81 -3.29 8.14 14.54
C ARG A 81 -1.90 7.78 15.05
N LEU A 82 -1.09 8.77 15.30
CA LEU A 82 0.16 8.66 16.03
C LEU A 82 0.06 9.56 17.27
N PRO A 83 -0.18 9.02 18.47
CA PRO A 83 -0.15 9.80 19.70
C PRO A 83 1.31 10.00 20.12
N TRP A 84 1.69 11.25 20.45
CA TRP A 84 2.94 11.54 21.16
C TRP A 84 2.69 12.58 22.23
N GLU A 85 3.51 12.56 23.26
CA GLU A 85 3.45 13.47 24.38
C GLU A 85 4.86 13.97 24.70
N ILE A 86 4.99 15.26 24.99
CA ILE A 86 6.22 15.88 25.46
C ILE A 86 5.93 16.42 26.87
N THR A 87 6.71 15.98 27.85
CA THR A 87 6.57 16.47 29.22
C THR A 87 7.29 17.81 29.39
N GLU A 88 6.78 18.67 30.27
CA GLU A 88 7.45 19.94 30.61
C GLU A 88 8.86 19.73 31.17
N GLU A 89 9.08 18.65 31.91
CA GLU A 89 10.38 18.30 32.47
C GLU A 89 11.40 18.05 31.34
N THR A 90 11.01 17.28 30.32
CA THR A 90 11.83 17.04 29.13
C THR A 90 12.15 18.35 28.39
N LEU A 91 11.20 19.28 28.30
CA LEU A 91 11.42 20.59 27.68
C LEU A 91 12.42 21.46 28.44
N ARG A 92 12.43 21.35 29.78
CA ARG A 92 13.33 22.14 30.63
C ARG A 92 14.76 21.62 30.71
N GLU A 93 14.91 20.29 30.69
CA GLU A 93 16.22 19.62 30.88
C GLU A 93 16.94 19.30 29.57
N ASN A 94 16.31 19.60 28.44
CA ASN A 94 16.87 19.24 27.14
C ASN A 94 18.01 20.17 26.70
N ILE A 95 19.05 19.57 26.11
CA ILE A 95 20.22 20.24 25.56
C ILE A 95 19.85 21.17 24.38
N GLU A 96 18.80 20.82 23.61
CA GLU A 96 18.33 21.55 22.42
C GLU A 96 17.54 22.82 22.76
N GLY A 97 17.16 23.02 24.03
CA GLY A 97 16.45 24.23 24.50
C GLY A 97 15.11 24.45 23.78
N SER A 98 14.85 25.70 23.39
CA SER A 98 13.56 26.14 22.78
C SER A 98 13.24 25.50 21.42
N ASN A 99 14.21 24.86 20.77
CA ASN A 99 13.99 24.21 19.47
C ASN A 99 13.54 22.74 19.57
N TYR A 100 13.56 22.15 20.76
CA TYR A 100 13.25 20.74 20.98
C TYR A 100 11.86 20.34 20.44
N GLU A 101 10.85 21.13 20.73
CA GLU A 101 9.48 20.89 20.24
C GLU A 101 9.44 20.84 18.71
N THR A 102 10.14 21.76 18.05
CA THR A 102 10.25 21.78 16.58
C THR A 102 10.95 20.54 16.04
N ILE A 103 12.03 20.10 16.69
CA ILE A 103 12.78 18.91 16.29
C ILE A 103 11.92 17.67 16.43
N VAL A 104 11.24 17.50 17.57
CA VAL A 104 10.35 16.33 17.79
C VAL A 104 9.21 16.34 16.79
N THR A 105 8.57 17.48 16.54
CA THR A 105 7.50 17.59 15.54
C THR A 105 7.97 17.21 14.16
N ASN A 106 9.16 17.64 13.74
CA ASN A 106 9.72 17.28 12.45
C ASN A 106 10.04 15.78 12.36
N LEU A 107 10.60 15.18 13.42
CA LEU A 107 10.86 13.75 13.48
C LEU A 107 9.58 12.92 13.37
N MET A 108 8.54 13.30 14.13
CA MET A 108 7.24 12.62 14.09
C MET A 108 6.55 12.77 12.74
N THR A 109 6.62 13.96 12.13
CA THR A 109 6.07 14.20 10.78
C THR A 109 6.75 13.32 9.75
N ARG A 110 8.08 13.18 9.82
CA ARG A 110 8.83 12.30 8.94
C ARG A 110 8.47 10.84 9.14
N GLN A 111 8.36 10.40 10.40
CA GLN A 111 7.97 9.02 10.70
C GLN A 111 6.57 8.68 10.18
N ILE A 112 5.58 9.56 10.38
CA ILE A 112 4.24 9.38 9.80
C ILE A 112 4.31 9.26 8.27
N GLY A 113 5.19 10.03 7.62
CA GLY A 113 5.41 9.93 6.19
C GLY A 113 5.90 8.54 5.78
N CYS A 114 6.92 8.02 6.46
CA CYS A 114 7.47 6.68 6.21
C CYS A 114 6.42 5.59 6.46
N ASP A 115 5.75 5.63 7.59
CA ASP A 115 4.71 4.67 7.96
C ASP A 115 3.56 4.65 6.95
N ARG A 116 3.16 5.83 6.47
CA ARG A 116 2.12 5.92 5.43
C ARG A 116 2.59 5.35 4.09
N GLU A 117 3.83 5.59 3.69
CA GLU A 117 4.37 4.98 2.47
C GLU A 117 4.40 3.46 2.59
N ASP A 118 4.81 2.94 3.73
CA ASP A 118 4.82 1.49 3.98
C ASP A 118 3.41 0.90 3.93
N LEU A 119 2.43 1.52 4.59
CA LEU A 119 1.02 1.13 4.48
C LEU A 119 0.51 1.16 3.04
N CYS A 120 0.86 2.18 2.26
CA CYS A 120 0.45 2.28 0.87
C CYS A 120 1.08 1.20 -0.02
N LEU A 121 2.31 0.78 0.28
CA LEU A 121 3.02 -0.25 -0.48
C LEU A 121 2.63 -1.66 -0.05
N ASN A 122 2.76 -1.95 1.24
CA ASN A 122 2.80 -3.30 1.80
C ASN A 122 1.54 -3.67 2.60
N GLY A 123 0.59 -2.74 2.79
CA GLY A 123 -0.64 -3.02 3.52
C GLY A 123 -1.37 -4.25 3.01
N ASP A 124 -1.95 -5.03 3.92
CA ASP A 124 -2.72 -6.23 3.60
C ASP A 124 -3.78 -6.50 4.67
N GLU A 125 -5.02 -6.21 4.35
CA GLU A 125 -6.17 -6.43 5.26
C GLU A 125 -6.34 -7.89 5.69
N ARG A 126 -5.72 -8.86 5.00
CA ARG A 126 -5.75 -10.27 5.41
C ARG A 126 -5.10 -10.47 6.78
N TYR A 127 -4.15 -9.62 7.16
CA TYR A 127 -3.53 -9.67 8.50
C TYR A 127 -4.53 -9.45 9.64
N ALA A 128 -5.68 -8.85 9.38
CA ALA A 128 -6.77 -8.79 10.37
C ALA A 128 -7.38 -10.17 10.74
N LYS A 129 -7.12 -11.18 9.91
CA LYS A 129 -7.59 -12.57 10.12
C LYS A 129 -6.56 -13.49 10.74
N VAL A 130 -5.38 -12.98 11.06
CA VAL A 130 -4.32 -13.75 11.71
C VAL A 130 -4.83 -14.27 13.07
N LYS A 131 -4.69 -15.56 13.30
CA LYS A 131 -5.02 -16.23 14.55
C LYS A 131 -3.75 -16.76 15.21
N GLU A 132 -3.74 -16.88 16.51
CA GLU A 132 -2.68 -17.63 17.21
C GLU A 132 -2.71 -19.09 16.78
N PHE A 133 -1.53 -19.64 16.52
CA PHE A 133 -1.41 -21.06 16.18
C PHE A 133 -1.88 -21.94 17.33
N SER A 134 -2.69 -22.95 17.02
CA SER A 134 -3.14 -23.98 17.95
C SER A 134 -2.88 -25.35 17.38
N SER A 135 -2.20 -26.21 18.12
CA SER A 135 -1.92 -27.59 17.71
C SER A 135 -3.17 -28.48 17.63
N SER A 136 -4.30 -28.02 18.13
CA SER A 136 -5.59 -28.74 18.07
C SER A 136 -6.44 -28.37 16.84
N GLU A 137 -6.06 -27.36 16.07
CA GLU A 137 -6.79 -26.91 14.90
C GLU A 137 -6.17 -27.43 13.60
N THR A 138 -6.97 -27.45 12.56
CA THR A 138 -6.54 -27.76 11.19
C THR A 138 -6.52 -26.46 10.38
N TYR A 139 -5.54 -26.33 9.50
CA TYR A 139 -5.37 -25.12 8.70
C TYR A 139 -5.43 -25.46 7.20
N ALA A 140 -6.13 -24.61 6.45
CA ALA A 140 -6.22 -24.72 5.00
C ALA A 140 -5.13 -23.87 4.32
N ILE A 141 -4.91 -24.15 3.05
CA ILE A 141 -4.03 -23.33 2.19
C ILE A 141 -4.53 -21.88 2.20
N GLY A 142 -3.65 -20.95 2.52
CA GLY A 142 -3.93 -19.52 2.57
C GLY A 142 -4.27 -19.00 3.96
N ASP A 143 -4.49 -19.88 4.96
CA ASP A 143 -4.72 -19.44 6.34
C ASP A 143 -3.49 -18.76 6.93
N LEU A 144 -3.75 -17.72 7.72
CA LEU A 144 -2.72 -16.92 8.39
C LEU A 144 -2.70 -17.24 9.88
N VAL A 145 -1.53 -17.59 10.38
CA VAL A 145 -1.32 -17.90 11.80
C VAL A 145 -0.13 -17.16 12.36
N ALA A 146 -0.23 -16.79 13.64
CA ALA A 146 0.86 -16.25 14.43
C ALA A 146 1.52 -17.39 15.24
N TYR A 147 2.83 -17.54 15.07
CA TYR A 147 3.63 -18.48 15.83
C TYR A 147 5.01 -17.88 16.15
N ASN A 148 5.41 -17.95 17.41
CA ASN A 148 6.69 -17.38 17.88
C ASN A 148 6.93 -15.92 17.45
N LYS A 149 5.92 -15.05 17.59
CA LYS A 149 5.95 -13.62 17.19
C LYS A 149 6.13 -13.37 15.70
N LYS A 150 5.92 -14.37 14.87
CA LYS A 150 5.95 -14.29 13.42
C LYS A 150 4.63 -14.71 12.83
N VAL A 151 4.30 -14.16 11.68
CA VAL A 151 3.11 -14.52 10.91
C VAL A 151 3.50 -15.41 9.74
N TYR A 152 2.77 -16.50 9.61
CA TYR A 152 2.94 -17.49 8.58
C TYR A 152 1.66 -17.65 7.76
N GLN A 153 1.82 -17.91 6.48
CA GLN A 153 0.74 -18.33 5.59
C GLN A 153 0.95 -19.79 5.21
N TYR A 154 -0.07 -20.62 5.43
CA TYR A 154 -0.03 -22.01 5.00
C TYR A 154 -0.09 -22.12 3.48
N THR A 155 0.88 -22.82 2.91
CA THR A 155 0.99 -23.15 1.48
C THR A 155 0.48 -24.55 1.16
N ALA A 156 0.35 -25.37 2.18
CA ALA A 156 -0.27 -26.69 2.16
C ALA A 156 -1.31 -26.81 3.27
N SER A 157 -2.20 -27.79 3.20
CA SER A 157 -3.14 -28.07 4.29
C SER A 157 -2.39 -28.70 5.47
N HIS A 158 -2.60 -28.20 6.68
CA HIS A 158 -1.98 -28.68 7.90
C HIS A 158 -3.02 -29.35 8.79
N ALA A 159 -2.79 -30.61 9.16
CA ALA A 159 -3.62 -31.33 10.12
C ALA A 159 -3.31 -30.90 11.56
N ALA A 160 -4.22 -31.15 12.50
CA ALA A 160 -3.96 -30.90 13.91
C ALA A 160 -2.65 -31.58 14.37
N GLY A 161 -1.73 -30.79 14.92
CA GLY A 161 -0.39 -31.26 15.28
C GLY A 161 0.55 -30.12 15.67
N ALA A 162 1.85 -30.40 15.73
CA ALA A 162 2.87 -29.40 15.98
C ALA A 162 3.04 -28.50 14.73
N PHE A 163 3.48 -27.25 14.93
CA PHE A 163 3.75 -26.33 13.83
C PHE A 163 4.82 -26.89 12.87
N ASP A 164 4.52 -26.90 11.58
CA ASP A 164 5.47 -27.31 10.52
C ASP A 164 5.80 -26.11 9.62
N ALA A 165 7.04 -25.66 9.70
CA ALA A 165 7.55 -24.57 8.85
C ALA A 165 7.69 -24.96 7.37
N GLY A 166 7.70 -26.24 7.03
CA GLY A 166 7.76 -26.72 5.66
C GLY A 166 6.44 -26.56 4.90
N GLU A 167 5.33 -26.46 5.61
CA GLU A 167 3.99 -26.26 5.06
C GLU A 167 3.53 -24.80 5.06
N ALA A 168 4.37 -23.89 5.60
CA ALA A 168 4.02 -22.49 5.75
C ALA A 168 5.16 -21.57 5.30
N THR A 169 4.79 -20.40 4.78
CA THR A 169 5.74 -19.35 4.41
C THR A 169 5.66 -18.21 5.42
N GLU A 170 6.81 -17.79 5.93
CA GLU A 170 6.92 -16.63 6.80
C GLU A 170 6.61 -15.35 6.01
N LEU A 171 5.73 -14.49 6.54
CA LEU A 171 5.34 -13.21 5.94
C LEU A 171 5.96 -12.00 6.64
N GLY A 172 6.27 -12.10 7.93
CA GLY A 172 6.82 -11.03 8.73
C GLY A 172 6.58 -11.23 10.22
N THR A 173 6.71 -10.18 11.01
CA THR A 173 6.46 -10.21 12.44
C THR A 173 4.97 -9.93 12.75
N VAL A 174 4.54 -10.28 13.95
CA VAL A 174 3.17 -9.96 14.42
C VAL A 174 2.98 -8.44 14.54
N ASP A 175 4.02 -7.71 14.95
CA ASP A 175 3.98 -6.25 15.08
C ASP A 175 3.82 -5.59 13.69
N ASP A 176 4.52 -6.06 12.67
CA ASP A 176 4.36 -5.61 11.28
C ASP A 176 2.95 -5.92 10.76
N ALA A 177 2.45 -7.12 11.03
CA ALA A 177 1.11 -7.52 10.61
C ALA A 177 0.01 -6.69 11.28
N ASP A 178 0.19 -6.34 12.57
CA ASP A 178 -0.75 -5.47 13.29
C ASP A 178 -0.80 -4.06 12.71
N PHE A 179 0.33 -3.56 12.23
CA PHE A 179 0.43 -2.29 11.53
C PHE A 179 -0.16 -2.37 10.10
N LEU A 180 0.21 -3.37 9.32
CA LEU A 180 -0.13 -3.48 7.89
C LEU A 180 -1.58 -3.90 7.62
N LYS A 181 -2.34 -4.37 8.61
CA LYS A 181 -3.74 -4.81 8.45
C LYS A 181 -4.75 -3.70 8.14
N VAL A 182 -4.32 -2.43 8.12
CA VAL A 182 -5.20 -1.26 8.05
C VAL A 182 -5.86 -1.12 6.68
N ASN A 183 -5.11 -1.40 5.61
CA ASN A 183 -5.59 -1.28 4.22
C ASN A 183 -4.82 -2.20 3.28
N ASP A 184 -5.36 -2.40 2.08
CA ASP A 184 -4.67 -3.13 1.02
C ASP A 184 -3.72 -2.22 0.25
N GLY A 185 -2.43 -2.52 0.33
CA GLY A 185 -1.36 -1.79 -0.34
C GLY A 185 -1.27 -2.09 -1.85
N TRP A 186 -0.49 -1.26 -2.54
CA TRP A 186 -0.35 -1.36 -4.01
C TRP A 186 0.25 -2.68 -4.46
N VAL A 187 1.22 -3.22 -3.74
CA VAL A 187 1.85 -4.51 -4.09
C VAL A 187 0.82 -5.63 -4.12
N LYS A 188 -0.07 -5.70 -3.13
CA LYS A 188 -1.16 -6.66 -3.09
C LYS A 188 -2.15 -6.43 -4.23
N GLN A 189 -2.61 -5.19 -4.42
CA GLN A 189 -3.55 -4.84 -5.48
C GLN A 189 -3.00 -5.16 -6.88
N PHE A 190 -1.70 -4.95 -7.12
CA PHE A 190 -1.07 -5.32 -8.40
C PHE A 190 -1.02 -6.83 -8.60
N LYS A 191 -0.75 -7.59 -7.54
CA LYS A 191 -0.77 -9.06 -7.60
C LYS A 191 -2.17 -9.59 -7.92
N GLU A 192 -3.18 -9.11 -7.21
CA GLU A 192 -4.58 -9.51 -7.40
C GLU A 192 -5.14 -9.03 -8.76
N GLY A 193 -4.72 -7.87 -9.23
CA GLY A 193 -5.08 -7.32 -10.55
C GLY A 193 -4.38 -8.00 -11.72
N GLY A 194 -3.53 -9.00 -11.48
CA GLY A 194 -2.79 -9.72 -12.53
C GLY A 194 -1.69 -8.88 -13.18
N HIS A 195 -1.22 -7.83 -12.54
CA HIS A 195 -0.12 -6.97 -13.03
C HIS A 195 1.27 -7.49 -12.59
N VAL A 196 1.45 -8.80 -12.64
CA VAL A 196 2.70 -9.47 -12.29
C VAL A 196 3.33 -10.06 -13.56
N VAL A 197 4.62 -9.82 -13.72
CA VAL A 197 5.42 -10.40 -14.81
C VAL A 197 6.33 -11.46 -14.20
N ASP A 198 6.06 -12.72 -14.47
CA ASP A 198 6.92 -13.83 -14.03
C ASP A 198 8.26 -13.77 -14.76
N VAL A 199 9.33 -13.67 -13.99
CA VAL A 199 10.71 -13.63 -14.47
C VAL A 199 11.55 -14.82 -13.97
N SER A 200 10.93 -15.80 -13.31
CA SER A 200 11.60 -16.97 -12.74
C SER A 200 12.38 -17.79 -13.79
N GLY A 201 11.91 -17.80 -15.03
CA GLY A 201 12.59 -18.45 -16.17
C GLY A 201 13.77 -17.67 -16.74
N ILE A 202 14.07 -16.45 -16.23
CA ILE A 202 15.20 -15.65 -16.68
C ILE A 202 16.33 -15.81 -15.67
N ASN A 203 17.42 -16.43 -16.09
CA ASN A 203 18.66 -16.60 -15.29
C ASN A 203 18.40 -17.08 -13.85
N SER A 204 17.47 -18.04 -13.69
CA SER A 204 17.09 -18.60 -12.38
C SER A 204 16.61 -17.57 -11.35
N GLY A 205 15.97 -16.49 -11.81
CA GLY A 205 15.46 -15.41 -10.96
C GLY A 205 16.49 -14.34 -10.58
N ALA A 206 17.72 -14.45 -11.05
CA ALA A 206 18.73 -13.40 -10.79
C ALA A 206 18.41 -12.12 -11.57
N MET A 207 18.73 -10.96 -10.95
CA MET A 207 18.53 -9.65 -11.54
C MET A 207 19.49 -9.42 -12.71
N VAL A 208 18.99 -9.51 -13.92
CA VAL A 208 19.70 -9.23 -15.16
C VAL A 208 18.93 -8.25 -16.03
N LEU A 209 19.59 -7.66 -17.02
CA LEU A 209 18.99 -6.64 -17.89
C LEU A 209 17.72 -7.12 -18.60
N ASP A 210 17.62 -8.40 -18.93
CA ASP A 210 16.45 -8.99 -19.58
C ASP A 210 15.18 -8.93 -18.72
N VAL A 211 15.30 -8.93 -17.39
CA VAL A 211 14.18 -8.75 -16.46
C VAL A 211 13.53 -7.37 -16.69
N PHE A 212 14.36 -6.33 -16.82
CA PHE A 212 13.87 -4.96 -17.08
C PHE A 212 13.22 -4.84 -18.46
N TYR A 213 13.81 -5.44 -19.48
CA TYR A 213 13.21 -5.45 -20.83
C TYR A 213 11.88 -6.21 -20.85
N LYS A 214 11.77 -7.33 -20.14
CA LYS A 214 10.50 -8.07 -20.03
C LYS A 214 9.43 -7.24 -19.33
N GLY A 215 9.79 -6.56 -18.25
CA GLY A 215 8.90 -5.63 -17.55
C GLY A 215 8.42 -4.49 -18.45
N LEU A 216 9.34 -3.81 -19.16
CA LEU A 216 8.99 -2.73 -20.08
C LEU A 216 8.06 -3.19 -21.21
N ARG A 217 8.28 -4.38 -21.78
CA ARG A 217 7.42 -4.95 -22.85
C ARG A 217 6.02 -5.31 -22.33
N ALA A 218 5.87 -5.59 -21.04
CA ALA A 218 4.58 -5.89 -20.43
C ALA A 218 3.72 -4.64 -20.23
N VAL A 219 4.33 -3.46 -20.18
CA VAL A 219 3.60 -2.20 -20.06
C VAL A 219 2.91 -1.87 -21.39
N PRO A 220 1.59 -1.62 -21.42
CA PRO A 220 0.91 -1.21 -22.64
C PRO A 220 1.48 0.09 -23.23
N ASP A 221 1.61 0.17 -24.55
CA ASP A 221 2.21 1.30 -25.28
C ASP A 221 1.66 2.67 -24.88
N LYS A 222 0.36 2.73 -24.57
CA LYS A 222 -0.31 3.98 -24.15
C LYS A 222 0.24 4.57 -22.84
N PHE A 223 0.91 3.77 -22.02
CA PHE A 223 1.54 4.20 -20.76
C PHE A 223 3.06 4.34 -20.87
N ASN A 224 3.64 3.89 -21.98
CA ASN A 224 5.08 4.00 -22.24
C ASN A 224 5.41 5.35 -22.86
N ASN A 225 5.34 6.40 -22.05
CA ASN A 225 5.54 7.80 -22.46
C ASN A 225 6.92 8.38 -22.07
N GLY A 226 7.85 7.52 -21.68
CA GLY A 226 9.19 7.93 -21.23
C GLY A 226 9.26 8.44 -19.78
N SER A 227 8.14 8.51 -19.06
CA SER A 227 8.11 8.92 -17.64
C SER A 227 8.09 7.75 -16.66
N LEU A 228 8.23 6.52 -17.15
CA LEU A 228 8.26 5.33 -16.33
C LEU A 228 9.48 5.33 -15.40
N ARG A 229 9.28 4.88 -14.16
CA ARG A 229 10.33 4.75 -13.15
C ARG A 229 10.30 3.35 -12.54
N TRP A 230 11.47 2.85 -12.22
CA TRP A 230 11.63 1.62 -11.48
C TRP A 230 11.68 1.93 -9.98
N LEU A 231 10.88 1.21 -9.22
CA LEU A 231 10.97 1.19 -7.77
C LEU A 231 11.67 -0.11 -7.36
N MET A 232 12.75 0.00 -6.63
CA MET A 232 13.54 -1.14 -6.18
C MET A 232 13.93 -0.92 -4.72
N SER A 233 13.99 -2.00 -3.95
CA SER A 233 14.60 -1.99 -2.64
C SER A 233 16.11 -1.73 -2.76
N PRO A 234 16.75 -1.05 -1.80
CA PRO A 234 18.18 -0.85 -1.77
C PRO A 234 18.97 -2.13 -1.46
N HIS A 235 18.30 -3.25 -1.17
CA HIS A 235 18.89 -4.56 -0.80
C HIS A 235 18.67 -5.59 -1.88
#